data_8beb133b8e991b876c87eafaa3a4c6d6
#
_entry.id   8beb133b8e991b876c87eafaa3a4c6d6
#
_cell.length_a   1.000
_cell.length_b   1.000
_cell.length_c   1.000
_cell.angle_alpha   90.00
_cell.angle_beta   90.00
_cell.angle_gamma   90.00
#
_symmetry.space_group_name_H-M   'P 1'
#
loop_
_entity.id
_entity.type
_entity.pdbx_description
1 polymer ?
#
loop_
_entity_poly.entity_id
_entity_poly.type
_entity_poly.pdbx_seq_one_letter_code
_entity_poly.pdbx_strand_id
1 'polypeptide(L)'
;MSHCHFCKKKIAMSKAFCSRSCKENYFQLIAIQVPKPFLKRIFVFCTHEEREIEIENFASRHGWRLDLLKNKIAELAIDAGYKKESKINS
;
A
#
# COMPACT_ATOMS: atom_id res chain seq x y z
N MET A 1 24.20 8.83 1.57
CA MET A 1 22.96 9.61 1.55
C MET A 1 21.78 8.76 1.94
N SER A 2 20.84 9.37 2.62
CA SER A 2 19.60 8.68 3.01
C SER A 2 18.54 8.78 1.92
N HIS A 3 17.51 7.98 2.06
CA HIS A 3 16.36 8.04 1.17
C HIS A 3 15.09 8.20 2.00
N CYS A 4 14.13 8.92 1.44
CA CYS A 4 12.83 9.06 2.08
C CYS A 4 12.19 7.68 2.23
N HIS A 5 11.67 7.37 3.42
CA HIS A 5 11.07 6.07 3.68
C HIS A 5 9.77 5.85 2.88
N PHE A 6 9.16 6.91 2.41
CA PHE A 6 7.90 6.79 1.66
C PHE A 6 8.12 6.84 0.15
N CYS A 7 8.71 7.92 -0.37
CA CYS A 7 8.85 8.09 -1.82
C CYS A 7 10.20 7.64 -2.38
N LYS A 8 11.12 7.26 -1.51
CA LYS A 8 12.45 6.76 -1.87
C LYS A 8 13.38 7.79 -2.51
N LYS A 9 12.99 9.05 -2.46
CA LYS A 9 13.81 10.13 -2.99
C LYS A 9 15.05 10.35 -2.12
N LYS A 10 16.17 10.69 -2.74
CA LYS A 10 17.39 10.98 -1.98
C LYS A 10 17.22 12.25 -1.16
N ILE A 11 17.61 12.20 0.09
CA ILE A 11 17.49 13.29 1.03
C ILE A 11 18.74 13.40 1.89
N ALA A 12 18.83 14.46 2.69
CA ALA A 12 19.92 14.64 3.62
C ALA A 12 19.98 13.50 4.63
N MET A 13 21.18 13.15 5.07
CA MET A 13 21.38 12.03 5.99
C MET A 13 20.68 12.22 7.33
N SER A 14 20.45 13.45 7.72
CA SER A 14 19.76 13.75 8.98
C SER A 14 18.25 13.59 8.91
N LYS A 15 17.71 13.36 7.71
CA LYS A 15 16.28 13.27 7.51
C LYS A 15 15.85 11.83 7.20
N ALA A 16 14.67 11.45 7.66
CA ALA A 16 14.05 10.18 7.32
C ALA A 16 13.05 10.34 6.18
N PHE A 17 12.52 11.54 5.99
CA PHE A 17 11.49 11.85 4.99
C PHE A 17 11.82 13.14 4.28
N CYS A 18 11.43 13.22 3.01
CA CYS A 18 11.70 14.42 2.21
C CYS A 18 10.79 15.59 2.60
N SER A 19 9.64 15.30 3.17
CA SER A 19 8.69 16.32 3.59
C SER A 19 7.79 15.77 4.68
N ARG A 20 7.06 16.69 5.34
CA ARG A 20 6.08 16.31 6.34
C ARG A 20 4.97 15.46 5.74
N SER A 21 4.59 15.76 4.52
CA SER A 21 3.57 15.00 3.80
C SER A 21 3.96 13.53 3.65
N CYS A 22 5.21 13.27 3.25
CA CYS A 22 5.71 11.90 3.14
C CYS A 22 5.73 11.20 4.50
N LYS A 23 6.10 11.92 5.55
CA LYS A 23 6.11 11.36 6.90
C LYS A 23 4.70 10.93 7.31
N GLU A 24 3.72 11.80 7.12
CA GLU A 24 2.33 11.50 7.48
C GLU A 24 1.78 10.34 6.65
N ASN A 25 2.07 10.32 5.36
CA ASN A 25 1.63 9.24 4.48
C ASN A 25 2.26 7.91 4.88
N TYR A 26 3.52 7.92 5.24
CA TYR A 26 4.21 6.71 5.67
C TYR A 26 3.57 6.14 6.94
N PHE A 27 3.30 6.99 7.94
CA PHE A 27 2.69 6.53 9.18
C PHE A 27 1.26 6.03 8.95
N GLN A 28 0.52 6.66 8.05
CA GLN A 28 -0.79 6.14 7.69
C GLN A 28 -0.68 4.78 7.01
N LEU A 29 0.28 4.64 6.10
CA LEU A 29 0.49 3.38 5.39
C LEU A 29 0.77 2.22 6.34
N ILE A 30 1.64 2.41 7.32
CA ILE A 30 1.95 1.35 8.28
C ILE A 30 0.81 1.11 9.27
N ALA A 31 -0.07 2.09 9.46
CA ALA A 31 -1.22 1.94 10.35
C ALA A 31 -2.37 1.18 9.69
N ILE A 32 -2.39 1.13 8.36
CA ILE A 32 -3.45 0.43 7.64
C ILE A 32 -3.35 -1.07 7.91
N GLN A 33 -4.47 -1.66 8.36
CA GLN A 33 -4.54 -3.10 8.59
C GLN A 33 -5.56 -3.71 7.64
N VAL A 34 -5.14 -4.75 6.93
CA VAL A 34 -6.01 -5.45 6.00
C VAL A 34 -6.14 -6.89 6.49
N PRO A 35 -7.36 -7.32 6.88
CA PRO A 35 -7.57 -8.69 7.34
C PRO A 35 -7.23 -9.71 6.27
N LYS A 36 -6.62 -10.81 6.66
CA LYS A 36 -6.29 -11.88 5.70
C LYS A 36 -7.51 -12.42 4.95
N PRO A 37 -8.65 -12.64 5.60
CA PRO A 37 -9.85 -13.09 4.88
C PRO A 37 -10.32 -12.11 3.82
N PHE A 38 -10.21 -10.81 4.09
CA PHE A 38 -10.57 -9.79 3.10
C PHE A 38 -9.62 -9.84 1.90
N LEU A 39 -8.33 -9.93 2.17
CA LEU A 39 -7.33 -10.01 1.12
C LEU A 39 -7.55 -11.22 0.22
N LYS A 40 -7.80 -12.36 0.83
CA LYS A 40 -8.09 -13.59 0.08
C LYS A 40 -9.33 -13.42 -0.78
N ARG A 41 -10.39 -12.84 -0.23
CA ARG A 41 -11.64 -12.66 -0.96
C ARG A 41 -11.44 -11.81 -2.21
N ILE A 42 -10.74 -10.69 -2.10
CA ILE A 42 -10.59 -9.79 -3.24
C ILE A 42 -9.64 -10.31 -4.31
N PHE A 43 -8.74 -11.22 -3.97
CA PHE A 43 -7.80 -11.77 -4.96
C PHE A 43 -8.19 -13.14 -5.47
N VAL A 44 -8.98 -13.90 -4.73
CA VAL A 44 -9.36 -15.26 -5.12
C VAL A 44 -10.77 -15.30 -5.66
N PHE A 45 -11.70 -14.59 -5.04
CA PHE A 45 -13.13 -14.70 -5.36
C PHE A 45 -13.71 -13.54 -6.16
N CYS A 46 -13.02 -12.42 -6.22
CA CYS A 46 -13.51 -11.24 -6.94
C CYS A 46 -12.80 -11.07 -8.27
N THR A 47 -13.54 -10.54 -9.26
CA THR A 47 -12.93 -10.11 -10.51
C THR A 47 -12.13 -8.83 -10.25
N HIS A 48 -11.38 -8.38 -11.26
CA HIS A 48 -10.61 -7.15 -11.13
C HIS A 48 -11.52 -5.96 -10.79
N GLU A 49 -12.66 -5.87 -11.46
CA GLU A 49 -13.60 -4.76 -11.23
C GLU A 49 -14.21 -4.83 -9.83
N GLU A 50 -14.61 -6.04 -9.41
CA GLU A 50 -15.17 -6.23 -8.08
C GLU A 50 -14.14 -5.91 -7.01
N ARG A 51 -12.89 -6.27 -7.24
CA ARG A 51 -11.80 -5.98 -6.31
C ARG A 51 -11.66 -4.48 -6.10
N GLU A 52 -11.69 -3.70 -7.18
CA GLU A 52 -11.57 -2.25 -7.09
C GLU A 52 -12.69 -1.64 -6.26
N ILE A 53 -13.92 -2.12 -6.46
CA ILE A 53 -15.07 -1.65 -5.70
C ILE A 53 -14.92 -1.99 -4.22
N GLU A 54 -14.49 -3.21 -3.92
CA GLU A 54 -14.30 -3.65 -2.54
C GLU A 54 -13.22 -2.85 -1.83
N ILE A 55 -12.15 -2.52 -2.54
CA ILE A 55 -11.06 -1.71 -1.99
C ILE A 55 -11.55 -0.29 -1.70
N GLU A 56 -12.31 0.30 -2.61
CA GLU A 56 -12.87 1.63 -2.40
C GLU A 56 -13.81 1.66 -1.20
N ASN A 57 -14.66 0.66 -1.07
CA ASN A 57 -15.58 0.56 0.05
C ASN A 57 -14.83 0.41 1.38
N PHE A 58 -13.79 -0.39 1.38
CA PHE A 58 -12.96 -0.59 2.56
C PHE A 58 -12.28 0.73 2.96
N ALA A 59 -11.72 1.44 2.00
CA ALA A 59 -11.07 2.72 2.27
C ALA A 59 -12.06 3.72 2.86
N SER A 60 -13.24 3.82 2.28
CA SER A 60 -14.29 4.73 2.74
C SER A 60 -14.76 4.38 4.15
N ARG A 61 -14.95 3.09 4.40
CA ARG A 61 -15.44 2.63 5.70
C ARG A 61 -14.46 2.93 6.83
N HIS A 62 -13.18 2.82 6.57
CA HIS A 62 -12.14 3.00 7.59
C HIS A 62 -11.47 4.37 7.53
N GLY A 63 -11.84 5.22 6.59
CA GLY A 63 -11.26 6.54 6.46
C GLY A 63 -9.82 6.54 5.95
N TRP A 64 -9.40 5.49 5.25
CA TRP A 64 -8.07 5.43 4.67
C TRP A 64 -8.02 6.13 3.31
N ARG A 65 -6.87 6.67 2.97
CA ARG A 65 -6.66 7.19 1.62
C ARG A 65 -6.58 6.01 0.65
N LEU A 66 -7.32 6.13 -0.45
CA LEU A 66 -7.43 5.04 -1.41
C LEU A 66 -6.08 4.64 -2.01
N ASP A 67 -5.25 5.62 -2.37
CA ASP A 67 -3.94 5.35 -2.95
C ASP A 67 -3.02 4.59 -1.98
N LEU A 68 -3.04 4.97 -0.71
CA LEU A 68 -2.24 4.29 0.31
C LEU A 68 -2.76 2.89 0.57
N LEU A 69 -4.08 2.72 0.61
CA LEU A 69 -4.67 1.42 0.81
C LEU A 69 -4.32 0.47 -0.34
N LYS A 70 -4.38 0.96 -1.58
CA LYS A 70 -4.00 0.16 -2.75
C LYS A 70 -2.55 -0.28 -2.68
N ASN A 71 -1.65 0.61 -2.26
CA ASN A 71 -0.25 0.26 -2.09
C ASN A 71 -0.06 -0.82 -1.03
N LYS A 72 -0.75 -0.68 0.09
CA LYS A 72 -0.67 -1.66 1.17
C LYS A 72 -1.19 -3.02 0.73
N ILE A 73 -2.31 -3.04 0.03
CA ILE A 73 -2.91 -4.28 -0.48
C ILE A 73 -1.98 -4.94 -1.49
N ALA A 74 -1.34 -4.16 -2.36
CA ALA A 74 -0.40 -4.70 -3.33
C ALA A 74 0.78 -5.39 -2.65
N GLU A 75 1.35 -4.75 -1.63
CA GLU A 75 2.44 -5.35 -0.85
C GLU A 75 2.02 -6.65 -0.19
N LEU A 76 0.85 -6.64 0.44
CA LEU A 76 0.34 -7.83 1.12
C LEU A 76 0.02 -8.95 0.14
N ALA A 77 -0.47 -8.60 -1.05
CA ALA A 77 -0.76 -9.59 -2.08
C ALA A 77 0.50 -10.26 -2.59
N ILE A 78 1.57 -9.51 -2.76
CA ILE A 78 2.86 -10.04 -3.16
C ILE A 78 3.39 -11.00 -2.09
N ASP A 79 3.34 -10.58 -0.83
CA ASP A 79 3.80 -11.39 0.30
C ASP A 79 2.99 -12.68 0.43
N ALA A 80 1.71 -12.63 0.16
CA ALA A 80 0.83 -13.79 0.25
C ALA A 80 0.85 -14.68 -0.99
N GLY A 81 1.51 -14.24 -2.06
CA GLY A 81 1.58 -15.01 -3.29
C GLY A 81 0.41 -14.84 -4.23
N TYR A 82 -0.50 -13.89 -3.96
CA TYR A 82 -1.63 -13.63 -4.84
C TYR A 82 -1.25 -12.80 -6.07
N LYS A 83 -0.13 -12.10 -6.00
CA LYS A 83 0.31 -11.23 -7.07
C LYS A 83 1.82 -11.39 -7.23
N LYS A 84 2.29 -11.41 -8.48
CA LYS A 84 3.71 -11.48 -8.73
C LYS A 84 4.33 -10.11 -8.52
N GLU A 85 5.53 -10.12 -7.95
CA GLU A 85 6.29 -8.91 -7.79
C GLU A 85 6.65 -8.36 -9.17
N SER A 86 6.34 -7.10 -9.37
CA SER A 86 6.57 -6.46 -10.66
C SER A 86 8.01 -5.98 -10.76
N LYS A 87 8.87 -6.83 -11.28
CA LYS A 87 10.25 -6.46 -11.52
C LYS A 87 10.44 -6.29 -12.99
N ILE A 88 10.76 -5.09 -13.37
CA ILE A 88 10.81 -4.74 -14.77
C ILE A 88 11.93 -5.41 -15.50
N ASN A 89 13.06 -5.49 -14.90
CA ASN A 89 14.25 -5.98 -15.56
C ASN A 89 14.76 -7.25 -14.95
N SER A 90 13.91 -7.88 -14.31
CA SER A 90 14.31 -9.10 -13.64
C SER A 90 14.74 -10.13 -14.58
#